data_a4d9261b1202f62a9a6bec8ff15833c4
#
_entry.id   a4d9261b1202f62a9a6bec8ff15833c4
#
_cell.length_a   1.000
_cell.length_b   1.000
_cell.length_c   1.000
_cell.angle_alpha   90.00
_cell.angle_beta   90.00
_cell.angle_gamma   90.00
#
_symmetry.space_group_name_H-M   'P 1'
#
loop_
_entity.id
_entity.type
_entity.pdbx_description
1 polymer ?
#
loop_
_entity_poly.entity_id
_entity_poly.type
_entity_poly.pdbx_seq_one_letter_code
_entity_poly.pdbx_strand_id
1 'polypeptide(L)'
;LVKVSTPTRTRRSDGARTHEAILEASAKLASIEGINGLTIGRLADELGVSKSGLFAHFGSKEALQLETIEAAQAIFDREVMQPTYAAPAGRPRLKALFAAFFSYLERDVFPGGCFFAGLLADEDARSGPVHEATERIEREWIDGMAELVREAQELGHLRKDVDAEQLAFELDAFLELANYHFVLFRDPAVLERGRVAVADRLQRAATPRRKRR
;
A
#
# COMPACT_ATOMS: atom_id res chain seq x y z
N LEU A 1 -40.83 35.35 -18.90
CA LEU A 1 -40.25 34.69 -17.72
C LEU A 1 -39.53 33.42 -18.18
N VAL A 2 -38.21 33.51 -18.37
CA VAL A 2 -37.33 32.37 -18.70
C VAL A 2 -36.98 31.66 -17.42
N LYS A 3 -37.37 30.36 -17.27
CA LYS A 3 -36.92 29.50 -16.19
C LYS A 3 -35.45 29.10 -16.49
N VAL A 4 -34.52 29.63 -15.71
CA VAL A 4 -33.13 29.16 -15.67
C VAL A 4 -33.11 27.87 -14.88
N SER A 5 -32.88 26.75 -15.55
CA SER A 5 -32.62 25.45 -14.91
C SER A 5 -31.22 25.43 -14.34
N THR A 6 -31.11 25.29 -13.03
CA THR A 6 -29.87 25.14 -12.27
C THR A 6 -29.19 23.81 -12.62
N PRO A 7 -27.86 23.74 -12.80
CA PRO A 7 -27.21 22.58 -13.37
C PRO A 7 -27.08 21.41 -12.37
N THR A 8 -27.36 20.22 -12.87
CA THR A 8 -27.30 18.89 -12.27
C THR A 8 -25.88 18.44 -11.78
N ARG A 9 -24.94 19.38 -11.67
CA ARG A 9 -23.53 19.10 -11.40
C ARG A 9 -23.22 18.79 -9.92
N THR A 10 -23.97 19.32 -8.98
CA THR A 10 -23.72 19.19 -7.53
C THR A 10 -24.01 17.76 -7.01
N ARG A 11 -25.06 17.13 -7.49
CA ARG A 11 -25.54 15.83 -6.99
C ARG A 11 -24.61 14.65 -7.39
N ARG A 12 -23.93 14.71 -8.55
CA ARG A 12 -22.93 13.72 -8.97
C ARG A 12 -21.63 13.82 -8.18
N SER A 13 -21.19 15.04 -7.85
CA SER A 13 -20.00 15.27 -7.06
C SER A 13 -20.16 14.86 -5.60
N ASP A 14 -21.36 14.98 -5.04
CA ASP A 14 -21.64 14.57 -3.66
C ASP A 14 -21.73 13.05 -3.56
N GLY A 15 -22.33 12.36 -4.55
CA GLY A 15 -22.37 10.90 -4.61
C GLY A 15 -20.97 10.26 -4.75
N ALA A 16 -20.10 10.85 -5.60
CA ALA A 16 -18.74 10.37 -5.78
C ALA A 16 -17.90 10.54 -4.50
N ARG A 17 -17.97 11.69 -3.84
CA ARG A 17 -17.29 11.94 -2.56
C ARG A 17 -17.78 11.01 -1.45
N THR A 18 -19.08 10.71 -1.42
CA THR A 18 -19.66 9.76 -0.46
C THR A 18 -19.13 8.36 -0.72
N HIS A 19 -19.06 7.92 -1.98
CA HIS A 19 -18.52 6.61 -2.35
C HIS A 19 -17.04 6.47 -1.98
N GLU A 20 -16.22 7.47 -2.28
CA GLU A 20 -14.80 7.52 -1.91
C GLU A 20 -14.59 7.45 -0.39
N ALA A 21 -15.38 8.21 0.40
CA ALA A 21 -15.33 8.15 1.85
C ALA A 21 -15.73 6.78 2.41
N ILE A 22 -16.71 6.11 1.79
CA ILE A 22 -17.11 4.75 2.16
C ILE A 22 -15.96 3.77 1.88
N LEU A 23 -15.29 3.87 0.73
CA LEU A 23 -14.17 3.00 0.37
C LEU A 23 -12.95 3.23 1.27
N GLU A 24 -12.66 4.47 1.65
CA GLU A 24 -11.60 4.77 2.61
C GLU A 24 -11.90 4.14 3.99
N ALA A 25 -13.13 4.23 4.46
CA ALA A 25 -13.54 3.56 5.70
C ALA A 25 -13.49 2.03 5.57
N SER A 26 -13.88 1.48 4.41
CA SER A 26 -13.78 0.05 4.11
C SER A 26 -12.34 -0.44 4.17
N ALA A 27 -11.39 0.31 3.59
CA ALA A 27 -9.98 -0.05 3.61
C ALA A 27 -9.39 -0.01 5.03
N LYS A 28 -9.76 0.97 5.86
CA LYS A 28 -9.37 1.02 7.27
C LYS A 28 -9.94 -0.15 8.06
N LEU A 29 -11.22 -0.48 7.85
CA LEU A 29 -11.87 -1.61 8.51
C LEU A 29 -11.22 -2.94 8.10
N ALA A 30 -10.98 -3.15 6.80
CA ALA A 30 -10.37 -4.35 6.28
C ALA A 30 -8.91 -4.51 6.73
N SER A 31 -8.18 -3.41 6.98
CA SER A 31 -6.82 -3.51 7.55
C SER A 31 -6.79 -4.13 8.96
N ILE A 32 -7.89 -4.00 9.71
CA ILE A 32 -8.02 -4.54 11.09
C ILE A 32 -8.63 -5.94 11.08
N GLU A 33 -9.72 -6.12 10.34
CA GLU A 33 -10.57 -7.33 10.39
C GLU A 33 -10.25 -8.32 9.25
N GLY A 34 -9.31 -7.97 8.37
CA GLY A 34 -9.02 -8.70 7.15
C GLY A 34 -10.04 -8.43 6.04
N ILE A 35 -9.63 -8.67 4.79
CA ILE A 35 -10.51 -8.48 3.62
C ILE A 35 -11.71 -9.44 3.66
N ASN A 36 -11.53 -10.61 4.24
CA ASN A 36 -12.59 -11.61 4.36
C ASN A 36 -13.62 -11.27 5.44
N GLY A 37 -13.25 -10.51 6.47
CA GLY A 37 -14.14 -9.93 7.46
C GLY A 37 -15.01 -8.80 6.91
N LEU A 38 -14.56 -8.13 5.84
CA LEU A 38 -15.30 -7.05 5.22
C LEU A 38 -16.56 -7.58 4.52
N THR A 39 -17.73 -7.17 5.04
CA THR A 39 -19.04 -7.46 4.44
C THR A 39 -19.88 -6.19 4.39
N ILE A 40 -20.87 -6.14 3.48
CA ILE A 40 -21.80 -5.00 3.39
C ILE A 40 -22.49 -4.77 4.74
N GLY A 41 -22.85 -5.85 5.46
CA GLY A 41 -23.44 -5.73 6.79
C GLY A 41 -22.50 -5.13 7.82
N ARG A 42 -21.27 -5.63 7.91
CA ARG A 42 -20.26 -5.13 8.84
C ARG A 42 -19.90 -3.67 8.58
N LEU A 43 -19.74 -3.30 7.31
CA LEU A 43 -19.48 -1.91 6.91
C LEU A 43 -20.66 -0.98 7.20
N ALA A 44 -21.90 -1.45 6.99
CA ALA A 44 -23.11 -0.68 7.33
C ALA A 44 -23.18 -0.37 8.82
N ASP A 45 -22.88 -1.38 9.65
CA ASP A 45 -22.88 -1.25 11.11
C ASP A 45 -21.77 -0.27 11.55
N GLU A 46 -20.57 -0.30 10.93
CA GLU A 46 -19.46 0.61 11.20
C GLU A 46 -19.78 2.06 10.85
N LEU A 47 -20.41 2.28 9.70
CA LEU A 47 -20.74 3.63 9.19
C LEU A 47 -22.07 4.18 9.75
N GLY A 48 -22.85 3.37 10.46
CA GLY A 48 -24.18 3.77 10.93
C GLY A 48 -25.20 4.04 9.82
N VAL A 49 -25.04 3.35 8.67
CA VAL A 49 -25.93 3.49 7.50
C VAL A 49 -26.75 2.23 7.24
N SER A 50 -27.76 2.32 6.37
CA SER A 50 -28.59 1.16 6.04
C SER A 50 -27.84 0.15 5.15
N LYS A 51 -27.99 -1.14 5.44
CA LYS A 51 -27.44 -2.24 4.60
C LYS A 51 -27.93 -2.19 3.16
N SER A 52 -29.21 -1.82 2.97
CA SER A 52 -29.79 -1.68 1.63
C SER A 52 -29.19 -0.52 0.84
N GLY A 53 -28.79 0.57 1.52
CA GLY A 53 -28.09 1.69 0.88
C GLY A 53 -26.72 1.28 0.38
N LEU A 54 -25.91 0.59 1.21
CA LEU A 54 -24.60 0.09 0.79
C LEU A 54 -24.71 -1.01 -0.27
N PHE A 55 -25.70 -1.91 -0.15
CA PHE A 55 -25.91 -2.92 -1.18
C PHE A 55 -26.22 -2.30 -2.55
N ALA A 56 -26.95 -1.19 -2.59
CA ALA A 56 -27.22 -0.47 -3.83
C ALA A 56 -25.94 0.16 -4.45
N HIS A 57 -24.90 0.40 -3.64
CA HIS A 57 -23.60 0.89 -4.14
C HIS A 57 -22.73 -0.22 -4.71
N PHE A 58 -22.61 -1.36 -4.02
CA PHE A 58 -21.63 -2.40 -4.34
C PHE A 58 -22.23 -3.65 -4.97
N GLY A 59 -23.49 -3.96 -4.72
CA GLY A 59 -24.21 -5.12 -5.29
C GLY A 59 -23.77 -6.48 -4.71
N SER A 60 -22.50 -6.67 -4.34
CA SER A 60 -22.00 -7.91 -3.77
C SER A 60 -20.86 -7.69 -2.76
N LYS A 61 -20.55 -8.71 -1.95
CA LYS A 61 -19.39 -8.70 -1.06
C LYS A 61 -18.10 -8.63 -1.89
N GLU A 62 -17.99 -9.39 -2.94
CA GLU A 62 -16.82 -9.46 -3.82
C GLU A 62 -16.54 -8.11 -4.48
N ALA A 63 -17.58 -7.44 -5.02
CA ALA A 63 -17.41 -6.11 -5.61
C ALA A 63 -16.93 -5.09 -4.54
N LEU A 64 -17.51 -5.10 -3.33
CA LEU A 64 -17.04 -4.28 -2.22
C LEU A 64 -15.56 -4.56 -1.91
N GLN A 65 -15.14 -5.82 -1.84
CA GLN A 65 -13.77 -6.19 -1.56
C GLN A 65 -12.80 -5.69 -2.64
N LEU A 66 -13.12 -5.89 -3.92
CA LEU A 66 -12.29 -5.44 -5.04
C LEU A 66 -12.17 -3.90 -5.09
N GLU A 67 -13.27 -3.17 -4.96
CA GLU A 67 -13.24 -1.70 -4.91
C GLU A 67 -12.47 -1.19 -3.67
N THR A 68 -12.54 -1.91 -2.55
CA THR A 68 -11.76 -1.57 -1.34
C THR A 68 -10.25 -1.75 -1.58
N ILE A 69 -9.85 -2.81 -2.29
CA ILE A 69 -8.45 -3.04 -2.68
C ILE A 69 -7.96 -1.90 -3.59
N GLU A 70 -8.75 -1.50 -4.59
CA GLU A 70 -8.41 -0.37 -5.46
C GLU A 70 -8.24 0.94 -4.69
N ALA A 71 -9.15 1.20 -3.73
CA ALA A 71 -9.04 2.38 -2.86
C ALA A 71 -7.79 2.34 -1.98
N ALA A 72 -7.45 1.17 -1.43
CA ALA A 72 -6.23 0.98 -0.66
C ALA A 72 -4.96 1.19 -1.52
N GLN A 73 -4.96 0.76 -2.81
CA GLN A 73 -3.87 1.05 -3.76
C GLN A 73 -3.71 2.55 -3.98
N ALA A 74 -4.81 3.28 -4.19
CA ALA A 74 -4.76 4.74 -4.36
C ALA A 74 -4.20 5.47 -3.12
N ILE A 75 -4.54 4.97 -1.91
CA ILE A 75 -3.98 5.49 -0.66
C ILE A 75 -2.48 5.18 -0.58
N PHE A 76 -2.07 3.94 -0.85
CA PHE A 76 -0.65 3.55 -0.82
C PHE A 76 0.17 4.30 -1.87
N ASP A 77 -0.37 4.49 -3.08
CA ASP A 77 0.28 5.30 -4.11
C ASP A 77 0.55 6.72 -3.60
N ARG A 78 -0.46 7.37 -3.03
CA ARG A 78 -0.33 8.73 -2.48
C ARG A 78 0.68 8.81 -1.33
N GLU A 79 0.66 7.85 -0.41
CA GLU A 79 1.42 7.89 0.84
C GLU A 79 2.86 7.36 0.69
N VAL A 80 3.09 6.44 -0.25
CA VAL A 80 4.38 5.75 -0.42
C VAL A 80 4.99 5.98 -1.80
N MET A 81 4.25 5.73 -2.88
CA MET A 81 4.83 5.74 -4.23
C MET A 81 5.09 7.14 -4.77
N GLN A 82 4.16 8.10 -4.58
CA GLN A 82 4.37 9.48 -5.03
C GLN A 82 5.58 10.13 -4.35
N PRO A 83 5.79 10.05 -3.02
CA PRO A 83 7.02 10.50 -2.38
C PRO A 83 8.27 9.79 -2.89
N THR A 84 8.17 8.50 -3.20
CA THR A 84 9.26 7.70 -3.77
C THR A 84 9.69 8.24 -5.12
N TYR A 85 8.76 8.44 -6.04
CA TYR A 85 9.07 8.92 -7.39
C TYR A 85 9.40 10.42 -7.45
N ALA A 86 9.02 11.20 -6.44
CA ALA A 86 9.47 12.59 -6.30
C ALA A 86 10.97 12.70 -5.97
N ALA A 87 11.57 11.63 -5.42
CA ALA A 87 13.01 11.60 -5.12
C ALA A 87 13.86 11.37 -6.39
N PRO A 88 15.10 11.87 -6.43
CA PRO A 88 16.03 11.60 -7.52
C PRO A 88 16.24 10.10 -7.74
N ALA A 89 16.39 9.70 -9.01
CA ALA A 89 16.57 8.32 -9.45
C ALA A 89 17.74 7.60 -8.75
N GLY A 90 17.64 6.28 -8.66
CA GLY A 90 18.61 5.40 -8.08
C GLY A 90 18.57 5.30 -6.55
N ARG A 91 19.72 5.25 -5.87
CA ARG A 91 19.76 5.05 -4.42
C ARG A 91 18.96 6.07 -3.59
N PRO A 92 18.86 7.36 -3.95
CA PRO A 92 17.97 8.29 -3.24
C PRO A 92 16.50 7.88 -3.31
N ARG A 93 16.02 7.41 -4.47
CA ARG A 93 14.64 6.93 -4.67
C ARG A 93 14.36 5.67 -3.86
N LEU A 94 15.27 4.69 -3.84
CA LEU A 94 15.15 3.54 -2.96
C LEU A 94 15.04 3.95 -1.48
N LYS A 95 15.89 4.88 -1.03
CA LYS A 95 15.80 5.39 0.34
C LYS A 95 14.47 6.08 0.64
N ALA A 96 13.94 6.82 -0.33
CA ALA A 96 12.65 7.50 -0.20
C ALA A 96 11.50 6.49 -0.08
N LEU A 97 11.54 5.38 -0.84
CA LEU A 97 10.56 4.28 -0.73
C LEU A 97 10.47 3.78 0.71
N PHE A 98 11.60 3.40 1.30
CA PHE A 98 11.62 2.86 2.67
C PHE A 98 11.24 3.92 3.72
N ALA A 99 11.70 5.16 3.55
CA ALA A 99 11.33 6.25 4.45
C ALA A 99 9.81 6.53 4.41
N ALA A 100 9.22 6.54 3.21
CA ALA A 100 7.78 6.72 3.03
C ALA A 100 6.98 5.55 3.62
N PHE A 101 7.42 4.29 3.39
CA PHE A 101 6.77 3.11 3.95
C PHE A 101 6.77 3.11 5.48
N PHE A 102 7.91 3.34 6.12
CA PHE A 102 7.96 3.42 7.59
C PHE A 102 7.15 4.59 8.14
N SER A 103 7.15 5.75 7.46
CA SER A 103 6.29 6.87 7.83
C SER A 103 4.81 6.56 7.70
N TYR A 104 4.42 5.83 6.65
CA TYR A 104 3.06 5.34 6.44
C TYR A 104 2.59 4.44 7.60
N LEU A 105 3.44 3.54 8.10
CA LEU A 105 3.14 2.72 9.28
C LEU A 105 3.05 3.56 10.57
N GLU A 106 4.01 4.46 10.80
CA GLU A 106 4.06 5.30 12.01
C GLU A 106 2.88 6.24 12.15
N ARG A 107 2.33 6.69 11.02
CA ARG A 107 1.15 7.57 11.00
C ARG A 107 -0.18 6.81 11.12
N ASP A 108 -0.13 5.48 11.26
CA ASP A 108 -1.32 4.63 11.31
C ASP A 108 -2.30 4.94 10.15
N VAL A 109 -1.77 5.12 8.93
CA VAL A 109 -2.61 5.38 7.74
C VAL A 109 -3.68 4.30 7.60
N PHE A 110 -3.29 3.06 7.86
CA PHE A 110 -4.21 1.96 8.15
C PHE A 110 -3.98 1.45 9.57
N PRO A 111 -5.02 1.43 10.42
CA PRO A 111 -4.87 1.05 11.83
C PRO A 111 -4.38 -0.38 12.06
N GLY A 112 -4.58 -1.27 11.10
CA GLY A 112 -4.09 -2.66 11.10
C GLY A 112 -2.68 -2.84 10.56
N GLY A 113 -1.94 -1.75 10.25
CA GLY A 113 -0.64 -1.80 9.58
C GLY A 113 -0.77 -1.72 8.06
N CYS A 114 0.17 -2.29 7.31
CA CYS A 114 0.08 -2.32 5.85
C CYS A 114 -1.13 -3.14 5.41
N PHE A 115 -2.03 -2.51 4.65
CA PHE A 115 -3.23 -3.18 4.12
C PHE A 115 -2.87 -4.41 3.28
N PHE A 116 -1.81 -4.31 2.45
CA PHE A 116 -1.43 -5.38 1.53
C PHE A 116 -0.78 -6.56 2.23
N ALA A 117 -0.03 -6.33 3.32
CA ALA A 117 0.47 -7.41 4.17
C ALA A 117 -0.66 -8.26 4.78
N GLY A 118 -1.74 -7.60 5.24
CA GLY A 118 -2.94 -8.28 5.70
C GLY A 118 -3.69 -9.00 4.59
N LEU A 119 -3.82 -8.35 3.43
CA LEU A 119 -4.47 -8.92 2.24
C LEU A 119 -3.77 -10.20 1.77
N LEU A 120 -2.42 -10.18 1.69
CA LEU A 120 -1.61 -11.33 1.28
C LEU A 120 -1.83 -12.51 2.24
N ALA A 121 -1.78 -12.27 3.56
CA ALA A 121 -2.00 -13.30 4.57
C ALA A 121 -3.43 -13.89 4.54
N ASP A 122 -4.42 -13.10 4.13
CA ASP A 122 -5.82 -13.55 4.02
C ASP A 122 -6.08 -14.39 2.76
N GLU A 123 -5.32 -14.18 1.68
CA GLU A 123 -5.59 -14.71 0.35
C GLU A 123 -4.57 -15.75 -0.15
N ASP A 124 -3.47 -16.00 0.57
CA ASP A 124 -2.37 -16.88 0.16
C ASP A 124 -2.81 -18.33 -0.21
N ALA A 125 -3.81 -18.86 0.49
CA ALA A 125 -4.33 -20.22 0.28
C ALA A 125 -5.73 -20.24 -0.39
N ARG A 126 -6.16 -19.13 -1.01
CA ARG A 126 -7.50 -19.00 -1.60
C ARG A 126 -7.47 -19.02 -3.13
N SER A 127 -8.62 -18.80 -3.73
CA SER A 127 -8.80 -18.67 -5.19
C SER A 127 -9.97 -17.73 -5.49
N GLY A 128 -10.00 -17.18 -6.69
CA GLY A 128 -11.05 -16.30 -7.17
C GLY A 128 -10.58 -14.86 -7.38
N PRO A 129 -11.49 -13.93 -7.72
CA PRO A 129 -11.13 -12.59 -8.17
C PRO A 129 -10.32 -11.77 -7.17
N VAL A 130 -10.60 -11.92 -5.86
CA VAL A 130 -9.85 -11.23 -4.80
C VAL A 130 -8.42 -11.77 -4.71
N HIS A 131 -8.25 -13.10 -4.76
CA HIS A 131 -6.93 -13.74 -4.82
C HIS A 131 -6.14 -13.30 -6.07
N GLU A 132 -6.77 -13.32 -7.24
CA GLU A 132 -6.13 -12.91 -8.50
C GLU A 132 -5.68 -11.43 -8.46
N ALA A 133 -6.48 -10.55 -7.84
CA ALA A 133 -6.11 -9.17 -7.61
C ALA A 133 -4.92 -9.05 -6.65
N THR A 134 -4.91 -9.84 -5.57
CA THR A 134 -3.83 -9.89 -4.58
C THR A 134 -2.53 -10.36 -5.22
N GLU A 135 -2.55 -11.48 -5.96
CA GLU A 135 -1.38 -12.02 -6.66
C GLU A 135 -0.78 -10.99 -7.64
N ARG A 136 -1.62 -10.32 -8.41
CA ARG A 136 -1.16 -9.28 -9.34
C ARG A 136 -0.47 -8.13 -8.61
N ILE A 137 -1.07 -7.62 -7.54
CA ILE A 137 -0.54 -6.50 -6.75
C ILE A 137 0.81 -6.86 -6.15
N GLU A 138 0.93 -8.06 -5.59
CA GLU A 138 2.17 -8.54 -4.99
C GLU A 138 3.29 -8.68 -6.03
N ARG A 139 2.99 -9.23 -7.22
CA ARG A 139 3.95 -9.30 -8.33
C ARG A 139 4.41 -7.91 -8.76
N GLU A 140 3.47 -6.99 -8.96
CA GLU A 140 3.77 -5.60 -9.33
C GLU A 140 4.64 -4.91 -8.27
N TRP A 141 4.42 -5.18 -6.99
CA TRP A 141 5.21 -4.64 -5.90
C TRP A 141 6.67 -5.15 -5.92
N ILE A 142 6.86 -6.46 -5.97
CA ILE A 142 8.21 -7.08 -5.98
C ILE A 142 8.96 -6.70 -7.25
N ASP A 143 8.32 -6.78 -8.42
CA ASP A 143 8.91 -6.41 -9.71
C ASP A 143 9.31 -4.92 -9.72
N GLY A 144 8.43 -4.04 -9.24
CA GLY A 144 8.70 -2.60 -9.13
C GLY A 144 9.88 -2.30 -8.19
N MET A 145 10.00 -3.01 -7.08
CA MET A 145 11.16 -2.87 -6.18
C MET A 145 12.46 -3.34 -6.86
N ALA A 146 12.41 -4.46 -7.58
CA ALA A 146 13.56 -4.95 -8.36
C ALA A 146 13.97 -3.97 -9.47
N GLU A 147 13.01 -3.31 -10.13
CA GLU A 147 13.27 -2.25 -11.10
C GLU A 147 13.97 -1.03 -10.49
N LEU A 148 13.57 -0.60 -9.31
CA LEU A 148 14.25 0.48 -8.58
C LEU A 148 15.70 0.10 -8.21
N VAL A 149 15.94 -1.17 -7.91
CA VAL A 149 17.30 -1.68 -7.69
C VAL A 149 18.12 -1.62 -8.99
N ARG A 150 17.57 -2.08 -10.11
CA ARG A 150 18.22 -2.04 -11.44
C ARG A 150 18.52 -0.59 -11.86
N GLU A 151 17.58 0.33 -11.66
CA GLU A 151 17.80 1.77 -11.90
C GLU A 151 19.01 2.28 -11.11
N ALA A 152 19.12 1.89 -9.84
CA ALA A 152 20.26 2.28 -9.01
C ALA A 152 21.59 1.63 -9.45
N GLN A 153 21.56 0.43 -10.02
CA GLN A 153 22.71 -0.24 -10.62
C GLN A 153 23.16 0.43 -11.93
N GLU A 154 22.24 0.80 -12.79
CA GLU A 154 22.51 1.52 -14.05
C GLU A 154 23.19 2.87 -13.80
N LEU A 155 22.75 3.57 -12.76
CA LEU A 155 23.33 4.83 -12.30
C LEU A 155 24.64 4.67 -11.53
N GLY A 156 25.12 3.42 -11.35
CA GLY A 156 26.36 3.14 -10.63
C GLY A 156 26.26 3.38 -9.10
N HIS A 157 25.09 3.51 -8.55
CA HIS A 157 24.86 3.68 -7.12
C HIS A 157 24.91 2.36 -6.36
N LEU A 158 24.50 1.26 -6.98
CA LEU A 158 24.61 -0.10 -6.50
C LEU A 158 25.53 -0.93 -7.40
N ARG A 159 26.11 -1.98 -6.84
CA ARG A 159 26.98 -2.90 -7.58
C ARG A 159 26.14 -3.72 -8.56
N LYS A 160 26.65 -3.92 -9.77
CA LYS A 160 25.98 -4.69 -10.84
C LYS A 160 26.01 -6.22 -10.61
N ASP A 161 26.87 -6.70 -9.72
CA ASP A 161 26.96 -8.12 -9.35
C ASP A 161 25.98 -8.53 -8.25
N VAL A 162 25.18 -7.59 -7.72
CA VAL A 162 24.09 -7.87 -6.80
C VAL A 162 22.86 -8.26 -7.61
N ASP A 163 22.28 -9.41 -7.31
CA ASP A 163 21.02 -9.85 -7.90
C ASP A 163 19.89 -8.92 -7.44
N ALA A 164 19.19 -8.31 -8.39
CA ALA A 164 18.17 -7.30 -8.12
C ALA A 164 16.89 -7.90 -7.52
N GLU A 165 16.49 -9.07 -8.00
CA GLU A 165 15.32 -9.81 -7.50
C GLU A 165 15.57 -10.31 -6.07
N GLN A 166 16.76 -10.88 -5.83
CA GLN A 166 17.15 -11.32 -4.49
C GLN A 166 17.22 -10.14 -3.51
N LEU A 167 17.75 -8.99 -3.95
CA LEU A 167 17.79 -7.80 -3.10
C LEU A 167 16.39 -7.26 -2.81
N ALA A 168 15.49 -7.23 -3.80
CA ALA A 168 14.10 -6.82 -3.62
C ALA A 168 13.40 -7.73 -2.59
N PHE A 169 13.51 -9.05 -2.74
CA PHE A 169 12.96 -10.04 -1.81
C PHE A 169 13.47 -9.83 -0.37
N GLU A 170 14.77 -9.62 -0.18
CA GLU A 170 15.35 -9.39 1.15
C GLU A 170 14.84 -8.08 1.78
N LEU A 171 14.72 -7.02 0.98
CA LEU A 171 14.25 -5.72 1.45
C LEU A 171 12.78 -5.77 1.82
N ASP A 172 11.97 -6.45 1.02
CA ASP A 172 10.56 -6.68 1.30
C ASP A 172 10.35 -7.49 2.59
N ALA A 173 11.10 -8.57 2.79
CA ALA A 173 11.06 -9.35 4.02
C ALA A 173 11.33 -8.51 5.28
N PHE A 174 12.19 -7.47 5.20
CA PHE A 174 12.41 -6.56 6.32
C PHE A 174 11.21 -5.64 6.57
N LEU A 175 10.53 -5.19 5.51
CA LEU A 175 9.32 -4.38 5.63
C LEU A 175 8.17 -5.19 6.25
N GLU A 176 7.93 -6.38 5.73
CA GLU A 176 6.89 -7.28 6.19
C GLU A 176 7.06 -7.63 7.68
N LEU A 177 8.26 -8.06 8.08
CA LEU A 177 8.52 -8.41 9.47
C LEU A 177 8.41 -7.20 10.40
N ALA A 178 8.88 -6.02 9.96
CA ALA A 178 8.74 -4.79 10.72
C ALA A 178 7.27 -4.40 10.89
N ASN A 179 6.46 -4.52 9.83
CA ASN A 179 5.01 -4.30 9.87
C ASN A 179 4.33 -5.24 10.86
N TYR A 180 4.49 -6.57 10.72
CA TYR A 180 3.86 -7.55 11.60
C TYR A 180 4.20 -7.33 13.07
N HIS A 181 5.47 -7.11 13.39
CA HIS A 181 5.89 -6.88 14.77
C HIS A 181 5.40 -5.53 15.30
N PHE A 182 5.38 -4.48 14.48
CA PHE A 182 4.86 -3.18 14.89
C PHE A 182 3.37 -3.26 15.22
N VAL A 183 2.58 -3.90 14.38
CA VAL A 183 1.13 -4.11 14.62
C VAL A 183 0.90 -4.94 15.88
N LEU A 184 1.66 -6.04 16.05
CA LEU A 184 1.48 -6.97 17.15
C LEU A 184 1.93 -6.40 18.50
N PHE A 185 3.10 -5.75 18.54
CA PHE A 185 3.72 -5.29 19.79
C PHE A 185 3.42 -3.83 20.12
N ARG A 186 2.99 -3.04 19.13
CA ARG A 186 2.82 -1.57 19.24
C ARG A 186 4.08 -0.86 19.75
N ASP A 187 5.26 -1.41 19.40
CA ASP A 187 6.58 -0.90 19.78
C ASP A 187 7.27 -0.23 18.58
N PRO A 188 7.44 1.11 18.60
CA PRO A 188 8.13 1.83 17.53
C PRO A 188 9.61 1.41 17.33
N ALA A 189 10.25 0.81 18.34
CA ALA A 189 11.61 0.32 18.24
C ALA A 189 11.75 -0.77 17.17
N VAL A 190 10.68 -1.49 16.85
CA VAL A 190 10.67 -2.49 15.77
C VAL A 190 10.83 -1.83 14.40
N LEU A 191 10.18 -0.70 14.16
CA LEU A 191 10.32 0.04 12.90
C LEU A 191 11.75 0.57 12.73
N GLU A 192 12.39 1.00 13.83
CA GLU A 192 13.80 1.42 13.79
C GLU A 192 14.73 0.25 13.44
N ARG A 193 14.47 -0.95 13.95
CA ARG A 193 15.21 -2.17 13.54
C ARG A 193 15.06 -2.46 12.06
N GLY A 194 13.85 -2.30 11.52
CA GLY A 194 13.59 -2.41 10.07
C GLY A 194 14.39 -1.38 9.26
N ARG A 195 14.40 -0.10 9.69
CA ARG A 195 15.19 0.96 9.05
C ARG A 195 16.68 0.64 9.04
N VAL A 196 17.22 0.17 10.16
CA VAL A 196 18.62 -0.22 10.27
C VAL A 196 18.95 -1.40 9.34
N ALA A 197 18.10 -2.44 9.29
CA ALA A 197 18.28 -3.59 8.42
C ALA A 197 18.31 -3.19 6.94
N VAL A 198 17.34 -2.39 6.50
CA VAL A 198 17.28 -1.86 5.13
C VAL A 198 18.51 -1.00 4.81
N ALA A 199 18.87 -0.07 5.71
CA ALA A 199 20.02 0.83 5.49
C ALA A 199 21.34 0.05 5.37
N ASP A 200 21.56 -0.94 6.22
CA ASP A 200 22.75 -1.80 6.22
C ASP A 200 22.80 -2.66 4.95
N ARG A 201 21.68 -3.26 4.55
CA ARG A 201 21.61 -4.07 3.34
C ARG A 201 21.90 -3.24 2.07
N LEU A 202 21.31 -2.06 1.95
CA LEU A 202 21.58 -1.12 0.86
C LEU A 202 23.02 -0.60 0.88
N GLN A 203 23.62 -0.43 2.07
CA GLN A 203 25.02 -0.02 2.19
C GLN A 203 25.97 -1.12 1.70
N ARG A 204 25.70 -2.39 2.00
CA ARG A 204 26.46 -3.54 1.50
C ARG A 204 26.32 -3.73 -0.01
N ALA A 205 25.17 -3.38 -0.59
CA ALA A 205 24.95 -3.40 -2.03
C ALA A 205 25.57 -2.19 -2.76
N ALA A 206 25.95 -1.14 -2.04
CA ALA A 206 26.44 0.10 -2.65
C ALA A 206 27.78 -0.08 -3.37
N THR A 207 27.95 0.65 -4.48
CA THR A 207 29.24 0.76 -5.18
C THR A 207 30.25 1.47 -4.28
N PRO A 208 31.47 0.92 -4.08
CA PRO A 208 32.49 1.57 -3.28
C PRO A 208 32.83 2.95 -3.82
N ARG A 209 32.83 3.97 -2.95
CA ARG A 209 33.31 5.30 -3.34
C ARG A 209 34.77 5.20 -3.78
N ARG A 210 35.06 5.52 -5.04
CA ARG A 210 36.43 5.73 -5.47
C ARG A 210 37.10 6.80 -4.58
N LYS A 211 38.11 6.43 -3.80
CA LYS A 211 38.94 7.41 -3.12
C LYS A 211 39.53 8.31 -4.20
N ARG A 212 39.18 9.59 -4.23
CA ARG A 212 39.91 10.58 -5.02
C ARG A 212 41.33 10.59 -4.47
N ARG A 213 42.26 10.17 -5.31
CA ARG A 213 43.70 10.38 -5.07
C ARG A 213 44.03 11.84 -5.31
#